data_7e315b7b209db25e193c7517fdabc156
#
_entry.id   7e315b7b209db25e193c7517fdabc156
#
_cell.length_a   1.000
_cell.length_b   1.000
_cell.length_c   1.000
_cell.angle_alpha   90.00
_cell.angle_beta   90.00
_cell.angle_gamma   90.00
#
_symmetry.space_group_name_H-M   'P 1'
#
loop_
_entity.id
_entity.type
_entity.pdbx_description
1 polymer ?
#
loop_
_entity_poly.entity_id
_entity_poly.type
_entity_poly.pdbx_seq_one_letter_code
_entity_poly.pdbx_strand_id
1 'polypeptide(L)'
;MTVASLCNDILVLAVFLLVGFFVRELCKPLQKLFLPSSLIGGLILLLLGQQILGVVEVPESFGSIPSVMIDIVMAATVFGVTINRKKLGSYLDYSCMTMTSYGMQLGLGVLLGWLLQKIWPGLPDGWGVMGVFSFHGGHGTAAAAGAAFEKLGIEGNMAVGMVLSTLGLIVAMLVGMIMVNFGIRRGWGTYVKEPKKQPDYFYGGVLPEEKRVASGHTVTTGISINHLALQVAWLLTALFIGHKLFGFLGAYIPFFNELPSVLHGIFGGAILWQFLKATKLERYVDLKTIKLASGFCLEITVFTAMATLDMEFVSTYIVPVLIYTVILAVLTVPIIFYLAYRFCREEWFEKACMAFGAATGNTSTGLALVRAVDPDSLSSAGDTHGVYSAIMSWKDVFVGLTPIWLTSGIGLTCGVGFAMMFGFAAFGFIFFARKNKRTAA
;
A
#
# COMPACT_ATOMS: atom_id res chain seq x y z
N MET A 1 -7.25 -19.74 -23.61
CA MET A 1 -5.90 -19.67 -23.02
C MET A 1 -5.35 -21.07 -22.84
N THR A 2 -4.22 -21.40 -23.42
CA THR A 2 -3.54 -22.68 -23.25
C THR A 2 -2.41 -22.57 -22.22
N VAL A 3 -1.95 -23.69 -21.65
CA VAL A 3 -0.79 -23.69 -20.74
C VAL A 3 0.46 -23.13 -21.44
N ALA A 4 0.63 -23.43 -22.74
CA ALA A 4 1.75 -22.93 -23.52
C ALA A 4 1.70 -21.39 -23.69
N SER A 5 0.51 -20.80 -23.94
CA SER A 5 0.37 -19.35 -24.02
C SER A 5 0.69 -18.69 -22.69
N LEU A 6 0.19 -19.25 -21.57
CA LEU A 6 0.51 -18.73 -20.24
C LEU A 6 2.02 -18.77 -19.92
N CYS A 7 2.71 -19.84 -20.35
CA CYS A 7 4.16 -19.90 -20.18
C CYS A 7 4.86 -18.77 -20.96
N ASN A 8 4.46 -18.50 -22.21
CA ASN A 8 5.03 -17.40 -22.99
C ASN A 8 4.77 -16.04 -22.33
N ASP A 9 3.57 -15.82 -21.80
CA ASP A 9 3.22 -14.59 -21.11
C ASP A 9 4.11 -14.37 -19.87
N ILE A 10 4.39 -15.44 -19.10
CA ILE A 10 5.31 -15.42 -17.97
C ILE A 10 6.75 -15.09 -18.42
N LEU A 11 7.20 -15.60 -19.56
CA LEU A 11 8.53 -15.25 -20.09
C LEU A 11 8.62 -13.77 -20.47
N VAL A 12 7.59 -13.20 -21.10
CA VAL A 12 7.52 -11.76 -21.40
C VAL A 12 7.60 -10.95 -20.10
N LEU A 13 6.79 -11.31 -19.09
CA LEU A 13 6.81 -10.67 -17.78
C LEU A 13 8.22 -10.70 -17.17
N ALA A 14 8.87 -11.86 -17.15
CA ALA A 14 10.19 -12.03 -16.53
C ALA A 14 11.27 -11.17 -17.22
N VAL A 15 11.28 -11.14 -18.55
CA VAL A 15 12.23 -10.32 -19.32
C VAL A 15 12.05 -8.85 -19.02
N PHE A 16 10.81 -8.33 -19.09
CA PHE A 16 10.57 -6.90 -18.88
C PHE A 16 10.70 -6.48 -17.40
N LEU A 17 10.46 -7.39 -16.44
CA LEU A 17 10.76 -7.14 -15.04
C LEU A 17 12.27 -6.93 -14.82
N LEU A 18 13.11 -7.75 -15.46
CA LEU A 18 14.57 -7.58 -15.45
C LEU A 18 14.99 -6.28 -16.16
N VAL A 19 14.40 -5.97 -17.31
CA VAL A 19 14.66 -4.70 -18.00
C VAL A 19 14.33 -3.52 -17.09
N GLY A 20 13.18 -3.56 -16.41
CA GLY A 20 12.79 -2.53 -15.43
C GLY A 20 13.78 -2.40 -14.27
N PHE A 21 14.29 -3.54 -13.77
CA PHE A 21 15.32 -3.55 -12.73
C PHE A 21 16.61 -2.87 -13.21
N PHE A 22 17.14 -3.27 -14.37
CA PHE A 22 18.37 -2.68 -14.88
C PHE A 22 18.24 -1.20 -15.26
N VAL A 23 17.11 -0.79 -15.85
CA VAL A 23 16.84 0.63 -16.15
C VAL A 23 16.80 1.45 -14.86
N ARG A 24 16.16 0.92 -13.80
CA ARG A 24 16.18 1.58 -12.49
C ARG A 24 17.60 1.70 -11.93
N GLU A 25 18.41 0.65 -12.02
CA GLU A 25 19.80 0.68 -11.50
C GLU A 25 20.70 1.64 -12.27
N LEU A 26 20.45 1.87 -13.55
CA LEU A 26 21.20 2.84 -14.36
C LEU A 26 20.71 4.27 -14.18
N CYS A 27 19.47 4.48 -13.74
CA CYS A 27 18.82 5.80 -13.69
C CYS A 27 18.65 6.30 -12.25
N LYS A 28 19.64 7.08 -11.75
CA LYS A 28 19.61 7.64 -10.39
C LYS A 28 18.35 8.44 -10.02
N PRO A 29 17.69 9.23 -10.91
CA PRO A 29 16.40 9.86 -10.60
C PRO A 29 15.32 8.89 -10.23
N LEU A 30 15.18 7.75 -10.95
CA LEU A 30 14.18 6.72 -10.66
C LEU A 30 14.43 6.06 -9.30
N GLN A 31 15.69 5.80 -8.96
CA GLN A 31 16.08 5.30 -7.64
C GLN A 31 15.69 6.27 -6.52
N LYS A 32 15.97 7.57 -6.68
CA LYS A 32 15.66 8.59 -5.68
C LYS A 32 14.16 8.79 -5.45
N LEU A 33 13.33 8.50 -6.44
CA LEU A 33 11.88 8.53 -6.33
C LEU A 33 11.31 7.21 -5.76
N PHE A 34 12.15 6.22 -5.48
CA PHE A 34 11.76 4.90 -4.97
C PHE A 34 10.75 4.17 -5.87
N LEU A 35 10.80 4.44 -7.18
CA LEU A 35 9.92 3.77 -8.13
C LEU A 35 10.25 2.26 -8.19
N PRO A 36 9.24 1.37 -8.08
CA PRO A 36 9.44 -0.07 -8.19
C PRO A 36 9.95 -0.48 -9.58
N SER A 37 10.78 -1.50 -9.63
CA SER A 37 11.27 -2.05 -10.91
C SER A 37 10.15 -2.62 -11.77
N SER A 38 9.13 -3.22 -11.15
CA SER A 38 7.93 -3.71 -11.81
C SER A 38 7.13 -2.61 -12.52
N LEU A 39 6.98 -1.45 -11.86
CA LEU A 39 6.35 -0.28 -12.47
C LEU A 39 7.12 0.18 -13.71
N ILE A 40 8.45 0.29 -13.61
CA ILE A 40 9.30 0.73 -14.73
C ILE A 40 9.25 -0.29 -15.86
N GLY A 41 9.34 -1.59 -15.56
CA GLY A 41 9.25 -2.66 -16.55
C GLY A 41 7.88 -2.70 -17.25
N GLY A 42 6.79 -2.55 -16.49
CA GLY A 42 5.44 -2.46 -17.04
C GLY A 42 5.24 -1.24 -17.96
N LEU A 43 5.75 -0.06 -17.55
CA LEU A 43 5.73 1.14 -18.41
C LEU A 43 6.55 0.97 -19.68
N ILE A 44 7.72 0.32 -19.62
CA ILE A 44 8.54 0.04 -20.82
C ILE A 44 7.78 -0.88 -21.76
N LEU A 45 7.14 -1.95 -21.25
CA LEU A 45 6.33 -2.83 -22.06
C LEU A 45 5.11 -2.10 -22.65
N LEU A 46 4.45 -1.24 -21.90
CA LEU A 46 3.35 -0.38 -22.40
C LEU A 46 3.83 0.53 -23.53
N LEU A 47 5.01 1.17 -23.39
CA LEU A 47 5.60 2.05 -24.42
C LEU A 47 5.93 1.28 -25.70
N LEU A 48 6.46 0.05 -25.57
CA LEU A 48 6.78 -0.81 -26.70
C LEU A 48 5.56 -1.56 -27.26
N GLY A 49 4.46 -1.57 -26.49
CA GLY A 49 3.22 -2.28 -26.80
C GLY A 49 2.38 -1.68 -27.92
N GLN A 50 1.29 -2.36 -28.25
CA GLN A 50 0.40 -2.03 -29.35
C GLN A 50 -0.23 -0.63 -29.26
N GLN A 51 -0.40 -0.12 -28.03
CA GLN A 51 -1.04 1.20 -27.80
C GLN A 51 -0.16 2.38 -28.21
N ILE A 52 1.19 2.21 -28.24
CA ILE A 52 2.11 3.33 -28.48
C ILE A 52 3.04 3.03 -29.66
N LEU A 53 4.00 2.10 -29.55
CA LEU A 53 5.00 1.86 -30.59
C LEU A 53 4.72 0.60 -31.43
N GLY A 54 3.91 -0.35 -30.96
CA GLY A 54 3.54 -1.56 -31.68
C GLY A 54 4.71 -2.53 -31.98
N VAL A 55 5.78 -2.47 -31.16
CA VAL A 55 6.99 -3.29 -31.36
C VAL A 55 6.85 -4.66 -30.70
N VAL A 56 6.15 -4.71 -29.55
CA VAL A 56 5.96 -5.92 -28.74
C VAL A 56 4.47 -6.11 -28.50
N GLU A 57 4.01 -7.35 -28.59
CA GLU A 57 2.64 -7.71 -28.24
C GLU A 57 2.51 -7.87 -26.73
N VAL A 58 1.63 -7.05 -26.12
CA VAL A 58 1.30 -7.17 -24.68
C VAL A 58 0.30 -8.31 -24.52
N PRO A 59 0.60 -9.35 -23.69
CA PRO A 59 -0.29 -10.47 -23.51
C PRO A 59 -1.67 -10.08 -22.96
N GLU A 60 -2.74 -10.61 -23.55
CA GLU A 60 -4.12 -10.37 -23.08
C GLU A 60 -4.33 -10.83 -21.62
N SER A 61 -3.60 -11.89 -21.20
CA SER A 61 -3.67 -12.39 -19.82
C SER A 61 -3.30 -11.35 -18.77
N PHE A 62 -2.48 -10.35 -19.13
CA PHE A 62 -2.02 -9.32 -18.20
C PHE A 62 -3.16 -8.45 -17.65
N GLY A 63 -4.27 -8.31 -18.40
CA GLY A 63 -5.44 -7.60 -17.92
C GLY A 63 -6.13 -8.31 -16.73
N SER A 64 -6.06 -9.64 -16.63
CA SER A 64 -6.70 -10.40 -15.54
C SER A 64 -5.78 -10.81 -14.39
N ILE A 65 -4.47 -10.80 -14.60
CA ILE A 65 -3.48 -11.20 -13.58
C ILE A 65 -3.54 -10.35 -12.32
N PRO A 66 -3.70 -9.01 -12.38
CA PRO A 66 -3.74 -8.19 -11.18
C PRO A 66 -4.81 -8.62 -10.16
N SER A 67 -6.02 -8.93 -10.62
CA SER A 67 -7.13 -9.33 -9.75
C SER A 67 -6.88 -10.66 -9.03
N VAL A 68 -6.19 -11.61 -9.67
CA VAL A 68 -5.87 -12.92 -9.07
C VAL A 68 -4.71 -12.81 -8.08
N MET A 69 -3.64 -12.11 -8.46
CA MET A 69 -2.45 -11.99 -7.62
C MET A 69 -2.71 -11.16 -6.36
N ILE A 70 -3.55 -10.13 -6.46
CA ILE A 70 -3.84 -9.26 -5.34
C ILE A 70 -4.64 -9.98 -4.23
N ASP A 71 -5.46 -10.96 -4.56
CA ASP A 71 -6.18 -11.77 -3.58
C ASP A 71 -5.21 -12.54 -2.67
N ILE A 72 -4.10 -13.04 -3.24
CA ILE A 72 -3.01 -13.69 -2.49
C ILE A 72 -2.29 -12.68 -1.60
N VAL A 73 -2.01 -11.50 -2.12
CA VAL A 73 -1.39 -10.40 -1.34
C VAL A 73 -2.27 -10.04 -0.15
N MET A 74 -3.57 -9.89 -0.36
CA MET A 74 -4.50 -9.53 0.71
C MET A 74 -4.66 -10.64 1.76
N ALA A 75 -4.62 -11.91 1.36
CA ALA A 75 -4.58 -13.02 2.31
C ALA A 75 -3.33 -12.95 3.22
N ALA A 76 -2.19 -12.56 2.67
CA ALA A 76 -0.94 -12.46 3.43
C ALA A 76 -0.95 -11.30 4.46
N THR A 77 -1.73 -10.24 4.25
CA THR A 77 -1.72 -9.05 5.15
C THR A 77 -2.14 -9.38 6.58
N VAL A 78 -2.95 -10.41 6.77
CA VAL A 78 -3.49 -10.82 8.09
C VAL A 78 -2.66 -11.89 8.77
N PHE A 79 -1.68 -12.50 8.10
CA PHE A 79 -0.77 -13.46 8.71
C PHE A 79 0.21 -12.76 9.67
N GLY A 80 0.44 -13.35 10.83
CA GLY A 80 1.38 -12.83 11.81
C GLY A 80 0.86 -11.65 12.65
N VAL A 81 -0.37 -11.20 12.42
CA VAL A 81 -0.98 -10.16 13.25
C VAL A 81 -1.20 -10.69 14.66
N THR A 82 -0.37 -10.23 15.59
CA THR A 82 -0.45 -10.54 17.02
C THR A 82 -0.52 -9.25 17.81
N ILE A 83 -1.63 -9.06 18.55
CA ILE A 83 -1.80 -7.88 19.40
C ILE A 83 -1.10 -8.12 20.74
N ASN A 84 0.06 -7.51 20.94
CA ASN A 84 0.70 -7.48 22.26
C ASN A 84 0.10 -6.37 23.10
N ARG A 85 -0.82 -6.73 24.01
CA ARG A 85 -1.54 -5.76 24.89
C ARG A 85 -0.60 -4.88 25.72
N LYS A 86 0.61 -5.34 26.07
CA LYS A 86 1.57 -4.57 26.87
C LYS A 86 2.20 -3.39 26.10
N LYS A 87 2.29 -3.48 24.77
CA LYS A 87 2.87 -2.44 23.90
C LYS A 87 1.83 -1.52 23.25
N LEU A 88 0.54 -1.84 23.40
CA LEU A 88 -0.56 -1.12 22.74
C LEU A 88 -0.57 0.37 23.06
N GLY A 89 -0.31 0.74 24.33
CA GLY A 89 -0.35 2.13 24.79
C GLY A 89 0.74 3.03 24.21
N SER A 90 1.90 2.48 23.84
CA SER A 90 3.04 3.25 23.30
C SER A 90 2.95 3.52 21.80
N TYR A 91 1.97 2.92 21.12
CA TYR A 91 1.81 3.07 19.67
C TYR A 91 0.48 3.74 19.28
N LEU A 92 -0.42 3.95 20.24
CA LEU A 92 -1.74 4.53 19.99
C LEU A 92 -1.68 6.01 19.55
N ASP A 93 -0.69 6.78 20.04
CA ASP A 93 -0.46 8.17 19.63
C ASP A 93 -0.21 8.28 18.12
N TYR A 94 0.72 7.47 17.61
CA TYR A 94 1.02 7.36 16.18
C TYR A 94 -0.18 6.84 15.39
N SER A 95 -0.87 5.82 15.92
CA SER A 95 -2.05 5.24 15.27
C SER A 95 -3.18 6.26 15.14
N CYS A 96 -3.44 7.07 16.15
CA CYS A 96 -4.46 8.12 16.07
C CYS A 96 -4.15 9.16 15.00
N MET A 97 -2.90 9.61 14.91
CA MET A 97 -2.47 10.55 13.88
C MET A 97 -2.66 9.96 12.47
N THR A 98 -2.15 8.74 12.27
CA THR A 98 -2.19 8.12 10.93
C THR A 98 -3.60 7.75 10.50
N MET A 99 -4.45 7.25 11.43
CA MET A 99 -5.85 6.96 11.15
C MET A 99 -6.70 8.22 10.95
N THR A 100 -6.35 9.34 11.58
CA THR A 100 -6.96 10.65 11.27
C THR A 100 -6.67 11.05 9.82
N SER A 101 -5.41 10.89 9.38
CA SER A 101 -5.03 11.14 7.98
C SER A 101 -5.75 10.20 7.01
N TYR A 102 -5.84 8.90 7.35
CA TYR A 102 -6.57 7.92 6.54
C TYR A 102 -8.05 8.29 6.40
N GLY A 103 -8.72 8.64 7.52
CA GLY A 103 -10.12 9.07 7.51
C GLY A 103 -10.33 10.36 6.71
N MET A 104 -9.41 11.33 6.80
CA MET A 104 -9.43 12.54 5.97
C MET A 104 -9.33 12.21 4.49
N GLN A 105 -8.36 11.39 4.09
CA GLN A 105 -8.19 11.01 2.70
C GLN A 105 -9.38 10.20 2.18
N LEU A 106 -9.98 9.34 3.00
CA LEU A 106 -11.19 8.61 2.66
C LEU A 106 -12.39 9.56 2.47
N GLY A 107 -12.68 10.40 3.47
CA GLY A 107 -13.86 11.27 3.43
C GLY A 107 -13.74 12.42 2.43
N LEU A 108 -12.69 13.24 2.56
CA LEU A 108 -12.47 14.36 1.64
C LEU A 108 -12.06 13.92 0.26
N GLY A 109 -11.32 12.80 0.13
CA GLY A 109 -10.93 12.26 -1.17
C GLY A 109 -12.13 11.85 -1.99
N VAL A 110 -13.09 11.12 -1.41
CA VAL A 110 -14.34 10.76 -2.10
C VAL A 110 -15.16 11.99 -2.45
N LEU A 111 -15.29 12.95 -1.53
CA LEU A 111 -16.02 14.20 -1.80
C LEU A 111 -15.36 15.01 -2.92
N LEU A 112 -14.04 15.16 -2.90
CA LEU A 112 -13.29 15.86 -3.93
C LEU A 112 -13.40 15.14 -5.30
N GLY A 113 -13.29 13.82 -5.30
CA GLY A 113 -13.47 13.03 -6.52
C GLY A 113 -14.85 13.23 -7.14
N TRP A 114 -15.89 13.21 -6.31
CA TRP A 114 -17.25 13.48 -6.75
C TRP A 114 -17.43 14.91 -7.30
N LEU A 115 -16.80 15.92 -6.67
CA LEU A 115 -16.84 17.30 -7.17
C LEU A 115 -16.12 17.43 -8.52
N LEU A 116 -14.95 16.81 -8.66
CA LEU A 116 -14.19 16.84 -9.91
C LEU A 116 -14.93 16.07 -11.04
N GLN A 117 -15.62 14.99 -10.72
CA GLN A 117 -16.43 14.26 -11.70
C GLN A 117 -17.56 15.10 -12.30
N LYS A 118 -18.09 16.11 -11.58
CA LYS A 118 -19.07 17.05 -12.15
C LYS A 118 -18.47 17.95 -13.23
N ILE A 119 -17.16 18.21 -13.15
CA ILE A 119 -16.43 19.03 -14.15
C ILE A 119 -15.92 18.12 -15.28
N TRP A 120 -15.53 16.89 -14.95
CA TRP A 120 -15.05 15.85 -15.87
C TRP A 120 -15.93 14.60 -15.78
N PRO A 121 -17.10 14.58 -16.44
CA PRO A 121 -18.10 13.50 -16.27
C PRO A 121 -17.65 12.11 -16.72
N GLY A 122 -16.60 12.01 -17.53
CA GLY A 122 -16.04 10.73 -17.95
C GLY A 122 -15.11 10.05 -16.95
N LEU A 123 -14.83 10.67 -15.78
CA LEU A 123 -14.11 10.00 -14.70
C LEU A 123 -14.96 8.86 -14.13
N PRO A 124 -14.34 7.70 -13.77
CA PRO A 124 -15.05 6.54 -13.26
C PRO A 124 -15.86 6.85 -12.00
N ASP A 125 -16.98 6.16 -11.83
CA ASP A 125 -17.76 6.29 -10.61
C ASP A 125 -16.94 5.84 -9.39
N GLY A 126 -16.99 6.64 -8.33
CA GLY A 126 -16.30 6.33 -7.09
C GLY A 126 -14.77 6.53 -7.10
N TRP A 127 -14.17 7.00 -8.21
CA TRP A 127 -12.71 7.13 -8.36
C TRP A 127 -12.01 7.89 -7.23
N GLY A 128 -12.70 8.81 -6.57
CA GLY A 128 -12.14 9.59 -5.47
C GLY A 128 -11.67 8.73 -4.27
N VAL A 129 -12.19 7.52 -4.10
CA VAL A 129 -11.70 6.62 -3.04
C VAL A 129 -10.32 6.04 -3.37
N MET A 130 -9.95 6.02 -4.65
CA MET A 130 -8.63 5.52 -5.06
C MET A 130 -7.49 6.33 -4.43
N GLY A 131 -7.73 7.58 -4.04
CA GLY A 131 -6.75 8.43 -3.38
C GLY A 131 -6.23 7.83 -2.07
N VAL A 132 -7.10 7.42 -1.17
CA VAL A 132 -6.68 6.84 0.12
C VAL A 132 -5.97 5.50 -0.07
N PHE A 133 -6.43 4.65 -1.01
CA PHE A 133 -5.82 3.35 -1.27
C PHE A 133 -4.46 3.48 -1.95
N SER A 134 -4.32 4.42 -2.88
CA SER A 134 -3.07 4.72 -3.56
C SER A 134 -2.04 5.35 -2.62
N PHE A 135 -2.45 6.25 -1.75
CA PHE A 135 -1.56 6.99 -0.87
C PHE A 135 -1.13 6.19 0.36
N HIS A 136 -2.07 5.51 1.06
CA HIS A 136 -1.74 4.73 2.26
C HIS A 136 -1.26 3.31 1.99
N GLY A 137 -1.55 2.75 0.84
CA GLY A 137 -1.20 1.36 0.54
C GLY A 137 -0.43 1.18 -0.76
N GLY A 138 -0.23 2.26 -1.52
CA GLY A 138 0.50 2.24 -2.79
C GLY A 138 -0.21 1.41 -3.86
N HIS A 139 0.57 0.93 -4.83
CA HIS A 139 0.05 0.18 -5.98
C HIS A 139 -0.74 -1.09 -5.60
N GLY A 140 -0.37 -1.75 -4.49
CA GLY A 140 -1.04 -2.98 -4.06
C GLY A 140 -2.49 -2.77 -3.67
N THR A 141 -2.77 -1.86 -2.75
CA THR A 141 -4.15 -1.57 -2.32
C THR A 141 -4.96 -0.85 -3.41
N ALA A 142 -4.29 -0.04 -4.25
CA ALA A 142 -4.91 0.55 -5.43
C ALA A 142 -5.37 -0.53 -6.42
N ALA A 143 -4.52 -1.54 -6.70
CA ALA A 143 -4.88 -2.67 -7.53
C ALA A 143 -6.04 -3.47 -6.93
N ALA A 144 -6.00 -3.71 -5.62
CA ALA A 144 -7.08 -4.41 -4.91
C ALA A 144 -8.43 -3.68 -5.03
N ALA A 145 -8.43 -2.36 -4.82
CA ALA A 145 -9.63 -1.55 -4.98
C ALA A 145 -10.10 -1.50 -6.44
N GLY A 146 -9.18 -1.34 -7.40
CA GLY A 146 -9.48 -1.40 -8.84
C GLY A 146 -10.16 -2.70 -9.23
N ALA A 147 -9.61 -3.85 -8.83
CA ALA A 147 -10.21 -5.15 -9.07
C ALA A 147 -11.61 -5.30 -8.43
N ALA A 148 -11.83 -4.69 -7.25
CA ALA A 148 -13.14 -4.68 -6.62
C ALA A 148 -14.16 -3.85 -7.41
N PHE A 149 -13.76 -2.72 -8.00
CA PHE A 149 -14.61 -1.92 -8.89
C PHE A 149 -14.92 -2.66 -10.19
N GLU A 150 -13.93 -3.28 -10.82
CA GLU A 150 -14.11 -4.05 -12.06
C GLU A 150 -15.12 -5.18 -11.88
N LYS A 151 -15.09 -5.87 -10.74
CA LYS A 151 -16.08 -6.91 -10.41
C LYS A 151 -17.52 -6.35 -10.35
N LEU A 152 -17.68 -5.08 -10.00
CA LEU A 152 -18.97 -4.38 -9.99
C LEU A 152 -19.33 -3.77 -11.37
N GLY A 153 -18.53 -4.01 -12.40
CA GLY A 153 -18.71 -3.46 -13.74
C GLY A 153 -18.32 -1.98 -13.88
N ILE A 154 -17.55 -1.45 -12.93
CA ILE A 154 -17.05 -0.07 -12.96
C ILE A 154 -15.59 -0.07 -13.39
N GLU A 155 -15.35 0.20 -14.65
CA GLU A 155 -14.02 0.20 -15.27
C GLU A 155 -13.26 1.53 -15.03
N GLY A 156 -11.93 1.54 -15.26
CA GLY A 156 -11.07 2.72 -15.21
C GLY A 156 -10.49 3.05 -13.83
N ASN A 157 -11.08 2.56 -12.73
CA ASN A 157 -10.56 2.81 -11.38
C ASN A 157 -9.17 2.19 -11.15
N MET A 158 -8.86 1.06 -11.78
CA MET A 158 -7.53 0.47 -11.76
C MET A 158 -6.48 1.43 -12.32
N ALA A 159 -6.74 1.99 -13.50
CA ALA A 159 -5.85 2.96 -14.16
C ALA A 159 -5.64 4.22 -13.28
N VAL A 160 -6.73 4.80 -12.76
CA VAL A 160 -6.65 5.93 -11.81
C VAL A 160 -5.78 5.58 -10.60
N GLY A 161 -6.01 4.42 -10.00
CA GLY A 161 -5.26 3.97 -8.83
C GLY A 161 -3.77 3.81 -9.08
N MET A 162 -3.38 3.26 -10.23
CA MET A 162 -1.97 3.11 -10.61
C MET A 162 -1.28 4.46 -10.80
N VAL A 163 -1.95 5.41 -11.49
CA VAL A 163 -1.43 6.77 -11.68
C VAL A 163 -1.32 7.50 -10.33
N LEU A 164 -2.37 7.46 -9.50
CA LEU A 164 -2.34 8.09 -8.17
C LEU A 164 -1.25 7.49 -7.26
N SER A 165 -1.02 6.18 -7.31
CA SER A 165 0.05 5.54 -6.53
C SER A 165 1.43 6.01 -6.97
N THR A 166 1.66 6.15 -8.28
CA THR A 166 2.92 6.67 -8.83
C THR A 166 3.13 8.12 -8.43
N LEU A 167 2.10 8.97 -8.59
CA LEU A 167 2.14 10.37 -8.14
C LEU A 167 2.33 10.47 -6.62
N GLY A 168 1.73 9.55 -5.86
CA GLY A 168 1.91 9.44 -4.42
C GLY A 168 3.37 9.23 -4.01
N LEU A 169 4.09 8.33 -4.68
CA LEU A 169 5.55 8.13 -4.44
C LEU A 169 6.35 9.41 -4.72
N ILE A 170 6.02 10.11 -5.81
CA ILE A 170 6.66 11.38 -6.16
C ILE A 170 6.38 12.43 -5.08
N VAL A 171 5.13 12.57 -4.65
CA VAL A 171 4.73 13.47 -3.55
C VAL A 171 5.46 13.11 -2.26
N ALA A 172 5.48 11.82 -1.88
CA ALA A 172 6.17 11.36 -0.68
C ALA A 172 7.64 11.81 -0.65
N MET A 173 8.35 11.66 -1.76
CA MET A 173 9.78 12.00 -1.81
C MET A 173 10.02 13.50 -1.99
N LEU A 174 9.32 14.17 -2.90
CA LEU A 174 9.55 15.61 -3.15
C LEU A 174 9.08 16.46 -1.97
N VAL A 175 7.81 16.33 -1.59
CA VAL A 175 7.24 17.12 -0.49
C VAL A 175 7.82 16.66 0.85
N GLY A 176 7.99 15.35 1.04
CA GLY A 176 8.59 14.79 2.24
C GLY A 176 10.01 15.31 2.48
N MET A 177 10.87 15.36 1.45
CA MET A 177 12.23 15.91 1.57
C MET A 177 12.23 17.42 1.82
N ILE A 178 11.27 18.17 1.26
CA ILE A 178 11.10 19.58 1.60
C ILE A 178 10.79 19.73 3.10
N MET A 179 9.84 18.93 3.62
CA MET A 179 9.46 18.93 5.03
C MET A 179 10.61 18.48 5.94
N VAL A 180 11.38 17.47 5.55
CA VAL A 180 12.60 17.01 6.24
C VAL A 180 13.60 18.16 6.36
N ASN A 181 13.96 18.81 5.25
CA ASN A 181 14.91 19.93 5.25
C ASN A 181 14.39 21.12 6.07
N PHE A 182 13.11 21.45 5.95
CA PHE A 182 12.48 22.50 6.73
C PHE A 182 12.52 22.20 8.23
N GLY A 183 12.14 20.98 8.63
CA GLY A 183 12.10 20.57 10.04
C GLY A 183 13.50 20.51 10.67
N ILE A 184 14.51 20.00 9.94
CA ILE A 184 15.89 19.97 10.45
C ILE A 184 16.40 21.40 10.68
N ARG A 185 16.17 22.33 9.73
CA ARG A 185 16.56 23.74 9.89
C ARG A 185 15.84 24.44 11.05
N ARG A 186 14.65 23.96 11.43
CA ARG A 186 13.90 24.44 12.61
C ARG A 186 14.27 23.73 13.91
N GLY A 187 15.24 22.80 13.86
CA GLY A 187 15.67 22.03 15.03
C GLY A 187 14.62 21.00 15.50
N TRP A 188 13.72 20.51 14.63
CA TRP A 188 12.71 19.53 14.96
C TRP A 188 13.25 18.12 15.08
N GLY A 189 14.35 17.81 14.37
CA GLY A 189 14.97 16.49 14.38
C GLY A 189 15.63 16.18 15.74
N THR A 190 15.43 14.97 16.24
CA THR A 190 16.05 14.48 17.47
C THR A 190 17.50 14.07 17.25
N TYR A 191 17.77 13.38 16.14
CA TYR A 191 19.07 12.73 15.87
C TYR A 191 19.95 13.48 14.90
N VAL A 192 19.38 14.29 14.00
CA VAL A 192 20.14 15.03 12.97
C VAL A 192 19.83 16.51 13.05
N LYS A 193 20.91 17.31 13.20
CA LYS A 193 20.83 18.77 13.18
C LYS A 193 21.18 19.38 11.82
N GLU A 194 21.80 18.59 10.95
CA GLU A 194 22.13 18.96 9.57
C GLU A 194 21.81 17.81 8.60
N PRO A 195 21.29 18.07 7.39
CA PRO A 195 20.97 17.02 6.43
C PRO A 195 22.21 16.21 6.03
N LYS A 196 22.26 14.92 6.36
CA LYS A 196 23.32 14.00 5.93
C LYS A 196 22.97 13.35 4.60
N LYS A 197 23.95 13.22 3.70
CA LYS A 197 23.78 12.51 2.44
C LYS A 197 23.70 11.01 2.70
N GLN A 198 22.63 10.38 2.19
CA GLN A 198 22.48 8.93 2.29
C GLN A 198 23.52 8.19 1.42
N PRO A 199 24.00 7.00 1.84
CA PRO A 199 24.91 6.21 1.02
C PRO A 199 24.21 5.71 -0.25
N ASP A 200 24.99 5.55 -1.34
CA ASP A 200 24.43 5.22 -2.65
C ASP A 200 23.67 3.88 -2.67
N TYR A 201 24.07 2.86 -1.88
CA TYR A 201 23.36 1.59 -1.76
C TYR A 201 21.94 1.71 -1.19
N PHE A 202 21.64 2.81 -0.51
CA PHE A 202 20.30 3.09 0.03
C PHE A 202 19.26 3.29 -1.07
N TYR A 203 19.66 3.90 -2.17
CA TYR A 203 18.79 4.14 -3.34
C TYR A 203 18.89 3.01 -4.36
N GLY A 204 20.05 2.34 -4.44
CA GLY A 204 20.30 1.23 -5.36
C GLY A 204 19.56 -0.04 -5.00
N GLY A 205 19.42 -0.96 -5.97
CA GLY A 205 18.75 -2.25 -5.81
C GLY A 205 19.64 -3.35 -5.24
N VAL A 206 20.97 -3.12 -5.14
CA VAL A 206 21.92 -4.14 -4.69
C VAL A 206 22.48 -3.78 -3.33
N LEU A 207 22.29 -4.68 -2.35
CA LEU A 207 22.89 -4.51 -1.01
C LEU A 207 24.36 -4.94 -1.00
N PRO A 208 25.23 -4.17 -0.33
CA PRO A 208 26.59 -4.63 0.01
C PRO A 208 26.55 -5.95 0.78
N GLU A 209 27.60 -6.77 0.65
CA GLU A 209 27.62 -8.11 1.25
C GLU A 209 27.39 -8.08 2.75
N GLU A 210 27.97 -7.12 3.46
CA GLU A 210 27.85 -6.99 4.92
C GLU A 210 26.42 -6.59 5.37
N LYS A 211 25.59 -6.08 4.45
CA LYS A 211 24.21 -5.65 4.72
C LYS A 211 23.16 -6.68 4.27
N ARG A 212 23.59 -7.80 3.67
CA ARG A 212 22.68 -8.87 3.25
C ARG A 212 22.13 -9.60 4.47
N VAL A 213 20.80 -9.71 4.52
CA VAL A 213 20.08 -10.40 5.60
C VAL A 213 19.29 -11.59 5.05
N ALA A 214 19.05 -12.60 5.87
CA ALA A 214 18.22 -13.75 5.49
C ALA A 214 16.78 -13.30 5.25
N SER A 215 16.24 -13.63 4.06
CA SER A 215 14.87 -13.28 3.65
C SER A 215 13.80 -14.18 4.28
N GLY A 216 14.19 -15.34 4.86
CA GLY A 216 13.32 -16.29 5.52
C GLY A 216 14.14 -17.36 6.26
N HIS A 217 13.46 -18.16 7.08
CA HIS A 217 14.06 -19.27 7.80
C HIS A 217 13.32 -20.56 7.45
N THR A 218 14.07 -21.60 7.06
CA THR A 218 13.49 -22.90 6.76
C THR A 218 12.91 -23.52 8.03
N VAL A 219 11.59 -23.77 8.02
CA VAL A 219 10.86 -24.39 9.14
C VAL A 219 10.61 -25.88 8.93
N THR A 220 10.97 -26.42 7.75
CA THR A 220 10.82 -27.84 7.39
C THR A 220 12.13 -28.44 6.90
N THR A 221 12.29 -29.73 7.07
CA THR A 221 13.41 -30.47 6.46
C THR A 221 13.16 -30.61 4.97
N GLY A 222 14.22 -30.56 4.14
CA GLY A 222 14.12 -30.71 2.68
C GLY A 222 13.57 -32.08 2.22
N ILE A 223 13.51 -33.07 3.13
CA ILE A 223 12.95 -34.40 2.84
C ILE A 223 11.42 -34.38 2.83
N SER A 224 10.77 -33.51 3.61
CA SER A 224 9.31 -33.48 3.71
C SER A 224 8.64 -32.67 2.60
N ILE A 225 8.99 -31.40 2.49
CA ILE A 225 8.44 -30.47 1.50
C ILE A 225 9.41 -29.30 1.30
N ASN A 226 9.45 -28.76 0.09
CA ASN A 226 10.16 -27.50 -0.15
C ASN A 226 9.56 -26.38 0.70
N HIS A 227 10.40 -25.63 1.40
CA HIS A 227 9.97 -24.57 2.32
C HIS A 227 9.07 -23.53 1.66
N LEU A 228 9.46 -23.01 0.49
CA LEU A 228 8.66 -22.02 -0.26
C LEU A 228 7.31 -22.59 -0.68
N ALA A 229 7.30 -23.86 -1.15
CA ALA A 229 6.06 -24.54 -1.53
C ALA A 229 5.08 -24.63 -0.36
N LEU A 230 5.55 -24.94 0.86
CA LEU A 230 4.72 -24.96 2.06
C LEU A 230 4.14 -23.56 2.37
N GLN A 231 4.96 -22.51 2.33
CA GLN A 231 4.49 -21.16 2.65
C GLN A 231 3.49 -20.65 1.61
N VAL A 232 3.71 -20.91 0.34
CA VAL A 232 2.75 -20.60 -0.73
C VAL A 232 1.46 -21.41 -0.56
N ALA A 233 1.57 -22.70 -0.18
CA ALA A 233 0.40 -23.54 0.10
C ALA A 233 -0.48 -22.96 1.22
N TRP A 234 0.12 -22.39 2.30
CA TRP A 234 -0.65 -21.69 3.33
C TRP A 234 -1.44 -20.50 2.78
N LEU A 235 -0.83 -19.68 1.92
CA LEU A 235 -1.52 -18.52 1.30
C LEU A 235 -2.67 -18.98 0.39
N LEU A 236 -2.43 -19.98 -0.46
CA LEU A 236 -3.47 -20.51 -1.35
C LEU A 236 -4.59 -21.22 -0.56
N THR A 237 -4.26 -21.89 0.55
CA THR A 237 -5.27 -22.49 1.47
C THR A 237 -6.10 -21.39 2.12
N ALA A 238 -5.51 -20.28 2.53
CA ALA A 238 -6.26 -19.14 3.05
C ALA A 238 -7.29 -18.64 2.03
N LEU A 239 -6.85 -18.43 0.78
CA LEU A 239 -7.72 -18.01 -0.30
C LEU A 239 -8.85 -19.03 -0.57
N PHE A 240 -8.50 -20.33 -0.60
CA PHE A 240 -9.50 -21.42 -0.75
C PHE A 240 -10.55 -21.40 0.37
N ILE A 241 -10.14 -21.23 1.63
CA ILE A 241 -11.06 -21.13 2.78
C ILE A 241 -12.01 -19.94 2.58
N GLY A 242 -11.47 -18.78 2.21
CA GLY A 242 -12.29 -17.59 1.94
C GLY A 242 -13.31 -17.82 0.82
N HIS A 243 -12.89 -18.35 -0.31
CA HIS A 243 -13.79 -18.66 -1.42
C HIS A 243 -14.90 -19.66 -1.02
N LYS A 244 -14.55 -20.72 -0.27
CA LYS A 244 -15.55 -21.69 0.22
C LYS A 244 -16.50 -21.07 1.23
N LEU A 245 -15.99 -20.24 2.15
CA LEU A 245 -16.80 -19.54 3.14
C LEU A 245 -17.85 -18.63 2.47
N PHE A 246 -17.37 -17.73 1.57
CA PHE A 246 -18.29 -16.80 0.91
C PHE A 246 -19.24 -17.48 -0.07
N GLY A 247 -18.78 -18.54 -0.76
CA GLY A 247 -19.66 -19.37 -1.58
C GLY A 247 -20.75 -20.09 -0.76
N PHE A 248 -20.41 -20.60 0.44
CA PHE A 248 -21.38 -21.17 1.36
C PHE A 248 -22.37 -20.12 1.88
N LEU A 249 -21.88 -18.97 2.35
CA LEU A 249 -22.74 -17.89 2.82
C LEU A 249 -23.63 -17.32 1.70
N GLY A 250 -23.11 -17.21 0.50
CA GLY A 250 -23.82 -16.74 -0.68
C GLY A 250 -24.97 -17.66 -1.13
N ALA A 251 -24.89 -18.96 -0.80
CA ALA A 251 -25.99 -19.89 -1.04
C ALA A 251 -27.26 -19.58 -0.19
N TYR A 252 -27.06 -18.93 0.98
CA TYR A 252 -28.15 -18.54 1.87
C TYR A 252 -28.50 -17.06 1.81
N ILE A 253 -27.50 -16.22 1.58
CA ILE A 253 -27.62 -14.75 1.54
C ILE A 253 -26.94 -14.23 0.28
N PRO A 254 -27.71 -13.88 -0.77
CA PRO A 254 -27.17 -13.49 -2.08
C PRO A 254 -26.11 -12.36 -2.03
N PHE A 255 -26.23 -11.45 -1.06
CA PHE A 255 -25.24 -10.37 -0.83
C PHE A 255 -23.79 -10.84 -0.77
N PHE A 256 -23.51 -12.04 -0.23
CA PHE A 256 -22.13 -12.55 -0.14
C PHE A 256 -21.55 -12.94 -1.50
N ASN A 257 -22.37 -13.20 -2.51
CA ASN A 257 -21.89 -13.46 -3.88
C ASN A 257 -21.43 -12.20 -4.59
N GLU A 258 -21.93 -11.04 -4.17
CA GLU A 258 -21.56 -9.73 -4.75
C GLU A 258 -20.25 -9.19 -4.17
N LEU A 259 -19.73 -9.79 -3.10
CA LEU A 259 -18.53 -9.31 -2.46
C LEU A 259 -17.29 -9.54 -3.34
N PRO A 260 -16.38 -8.54 -3.45
CA PRO A 260 -15.14 -8.69 -4.17
C PRO A 260 -14.24 -9.80 -3.60
N SER A 261 -13.51 -10.50 -4.48
CA SER A 261 -12.62 -11.61 -4.13
C SER A 261 -11.51 -11.22 -3.14
N VAL A 262 -11.11 -9.96 -3.15
CA VAL A 262 -10.19 -9.35 -2.18
C VAL A 262 -10.59 -9.62 -0.72
N LEU A 263 -11.89 -9.55 -0.42
CA LEU A 263 -12.40 -9.86 0.92
C LEU A 263 -12.28 -11.36 1.25
N HIS A 264 -12.39 -12.23 0.26
CA HIS A 264 -12.18 -13.66 0.44
C HIS A 264 -10.76 -13.94 0.94
N GLY A 265 -9.74 -13.28 0.35
CA GLY A 265 -8.34 -13.38 0.79
C GLY A 265 -8.17 -12.94 2.25
N ILE A 266 -8.69 -11.76 2.61
CA ILE A 266 -8.57 -11.19 3.96
C ILE A 266 -9.23 -12.10 5.01
N PHE A 267 -10.49 -12.47 4.81
CA PHE A 267 -11.24 -13.28 5.77
C PHE A 267 -10.70 -14.72 5.84
N GLY A 268 -10.40 -15.34 4.70
CA GLY A 268 -9.80 -16.68 4.67
C GLY A 268 -8.45 -16.72 5.37
N GLY A 269 -7.60 -15.71 5.14
CA GLY A 269 -6.32 -15.54 5.83
C GLY A 269 -6.48 -15.37 7.34
N ALA A 270 -7.43 -14.54 7.77
CA ALA A 270 -7.71 -14.33 9.20
C ALA A 270 -8.17 -15.62 9.88
N ILE A 271 -9.09 -16.37 9.27
CA ILE A 271 -9.60 -17.64 9.80
C ILE A 271 -8.47 -18.67 9.89
N LEU A 272 -7.71 -18.84 8.80
CA LEU A 272 -6.60 -19.79 8.78
C LEU A 272 -5.55 -19.42 9.83
N TRP A 273 -5.17 -18.15 9.94
CA TRP A 273 -4.20 -17.71 10.93
C TRP A 273 -4.66 -17.98 12.37
N GLN A 274 -5.92 -17.72 12.71
CA GLN A 274 -6.45 -18.03 14.03
C GLN A 274 -6.49 -19.54 14.29
N PHE A 275 -6.85 -20.34 13.29
CA PHE A 275 -6.80 -21.81 13.39
C PHE A 275 -5.38 -22.31 13.65
N LEU A 276 -4.39 -21.83 12.90
CA LEU A 276 -2.99 -22.21 13.08
C LEU A 276 -2.49 -21.86 14.49
N LYS A 277 -2.87 -20.72 15.03
CA LYS A 277 -2.53 -20.32 16.41
C LYS A 277 -3.21 -21.23 17.45
N ALA A 278 -4.50 -21.49 17.29
CA ALA A 278 -5.25 -22.32 18.22
C ALA A 278 -4.72 -23.76 18.26
N THR A 279 -4.26 -24.29 17.13
CA THR A 279 -3.71 -25.66 17.00
C THR A 279 -2.21 -25.73 17.19
N LYS A 280 -1.53 -24.59 17.44
CA LYS A 280 -0.04 -24.49 17.54
C LYS A 280 0.69 -24.91 16.25
N LEU A 281 0.00 -24.92 15.11
CA LEU A 281 0.57 -25.20 13.80
C LEU A 281 1.28 -23.95 13.21
N GLU A 282 1.16 -22.78 13.83
CA GLU A 282 1.89 -21.56 13.47
C GLU A 282 3.40 -21.77 13.39
N ARG A 283 3.95 -22.78 14.10
CA ARG A 283 5.37 -23.16 14.03
C ARG A 283 5.85 -23.59 12.64
N TYR A 284 4.93 -23.98 11.75
CA TYR A 284 5.22 -24.34 10.36
C TYR A 284 5.13 -23.15 9.40
N VAL A 285 4.83 -21.96 9.90
CA VAL A 285 4.72 -20.73 9.11
C VAL A 285 5.95 -19.85 9.35
N ASP A 286 6.66 -19.51 8.28
CA ASP A 286 7.68 -18.47 8.33
C ASP A 286 7.12 -17.17 7.75
N LEU A 287 6.83 -16.21 8.62
CA LEU A 287 6.21 -14.93 8.24
C LEU A 287 7.08 -14.10 7.28
N LYS A 288 8.41 -14.29 7.31
CA LYS A 288 9.29 -13.60 6.36
C LYS A 288 9.09 -14.15 4.95
N THR A 289 9.02 -15.48 4.80
CA THR A 289 8.76 -16.12 3.50
C THR A 289 7.34 -15.86 3.02
N ILE A 290 6.32 -15.81 3.91
CA ILE A 290 4.96 -15.37 3.56
C ILE A 290 4.99 -13.96 2.95
N LYS A 291 5.68 -13.01 3.59
CA LYS A 291 5.83 -11.64 3.06
C LYS A 291 6.61 -11.59 1.75
N LEU A 292 7.62 -12.45 1.58
CA LEU A 292 8.38 -12.55 0.34
C LEU A 292 7.50 -13.05 -0.81
N ALA A 293 6.70 -14.10 -0.58
CA ALA A 293 5.75 -14.64 -1.57
C ALA A 293 4.66 -13.60 -1.92
N SER A 294 4.14 -12.90 -0.92
CA SER A 294 3.21 -11.78 -1.13
C SER A 294 3.85 -10.66 -1.94
N GLY A 295 5.10 -10.29 -1.63
CA GLY A 295 5.86 -9.28 -2.40
C GLY A 295 6.06 -9.69 -3.86
N PHE A 296 6.35 -10.97 -4.12
CA PHE A 296 6.44 -11.48 -5.49
C PHE A 296 5.11 -11.33 -6.25
N CYS A 297 3.98 -11.71 -5.65
CA CYS A 297 2.67 -11.50 -6.25
C CYS A 297 2.36 -10.01 -6.49
N LEU A 298 2.80 -9.14 -5.57
CA LEU A 298 2.64 -7.69 -5.72
C LEU A 298 3.45 -7.12 -6.89
N GLU A 299 4.70 -7.56 -7.08
CA GLU A 299 5.52 -7.13 -8.23
C GLU A 299 4.85 -7.53 -9.55
N ILE A 300 4.31 -8.75 -9.64
CA ILE A 300 3.55 -9.20 -10.82
C ILE A 300 2.30 -8.32 -11.03
N THR A 301 1.54 -8.05 -9.97
CA THR A 301 0.35 -7.20 -10.01
C THR A 301 0.68 -5.82 -10.57
N VAL A 302 1.69 -5.16 -10.00
CA VAL A 302 2.09 -3.80 -10.41
C VAL A 302 2.58 -3.79 -11.87
N PHE A 303 3.41 -4.76 -12.23
CA PHE A 303 3.94 -4.88 -13.59
C PHE A 303 2.81 -5.02 -14.61
N THR A 304 1.92 -6.00 -14.42
CA THR A 304 0.87 -6.31 -15.40
C THR A 304 -0.18 -5.18 -15.47
N ALA A 305 -0.56 -4.59 -14.34
CA ALA A 305 -1.46 -3.43 -14.33
C ALA A 305 -0.87 -2.21 -15.04
N MET A 306 0.44 -1.98 -14.92
CA MET A 306 1.10 -0.88 -15.64
C MET A 306 1.26 -1.17 -17.14
N ALA A 307 1.53 -2.44 -17.50
CA ALA A 307 1.68 -2.85 -18.90
C ALA A 307 0.37 -2.76 -19.70
N THR A 308 -0.78 -2.88 -19.01
CA THR A 308 -2.13 -2.81 -19.59
C THR A 308 -2.85 -1.50 -19.33
N LEU A 309 -2.13 -0.47 -18.85
CA LEU A 309 -2.72 0.83 -18.57
C LEU A 309 -3.31 1.45 -19.85
N ASP A 310 -4.56 1.93 -19.75
CA ASP A 310 -5.22 2.63 -20.85
C ASP A 310 -4.64 4.06 -21.00
N MET A 311 -3.85 4.27 -22.04
CA MET A 311 -3.18 5.55 -22.29
C MET A 311 -4.13 6.63 -22.81
N GLU A 312 -5.22 6.28 -23.48
CA GLU A 312 -6.24 7.21 -23.91
C GLU A 312 -6.97 7.77 -22.68
N PHE A 313 -7.35 6.89 -21.75
CA PHE A 313 -7.92 7.28 -20.47
C PHE A 313 -6.96 8.18 -19.66
N VAL A 314 -5.70 7.78 -19.52
CA VAL A 314 -4.70 8.56 -18.77
C VAL A 314 -4.51 9.94 -19.38
N SER A 315 -4.33 10.04 -20.69
CA SER A 315 -4.11 11.32 -21.36
C SER A 315 -5.31 12.27 -21.20
N THR A 316 -6.52 11.72 -21.20
CA THR A 316 -7.76 12.49 -21.05
C THR A 316 -7.95 13.01 -19.62
N TYR A 317 -7.63 12.20 -18.61
CA TYR A 317 -7.95 12.50 -17.20
C TYR A 317 -6.74 12.86 -16.33
N ILE A 318 -5.55 13.03 -16.89
CA ILE A 318 -4.35 13.38 -16.10
C ILE A 318 -4.52 14.70 -15.34
N VAL A 319 -5.21 15.69 -15.91
CA VAL A 319 -5.40 17.00 -15.27
C VAL A 319 -6.22 16.90 -13.98
N PRO A 320 -7.46 16.35 -13.97
CA PRO A 320 -8.21 16.19 -12.72
C PRO A 320 -7.49 15.30 -11.71
N VAL A 321 -6.76 14.26 -12.14
CA VAL A 321 -5.97 13.39 -11.25
C VAL A 321 -4.82 14.16 -10.61
N LEU A 322 -4.12 15.05 -11.33
CA LEU A 322 -3.08 15.92 -10.77
C LEU A 322 -3.66 16.94 -9.79
N ILE A 323 -4.79 17.60 -10.12
CA ILE A 323 -5.47 18.53 -9.21
C ILE A 323 -5.84 17.81 -7.91
N TYR A 324 -6.44 16.62 -8.02
CA TYR A 324 -6.79 15.78 -6.90
C TYR A 324 -5.57 15.43 -6.04
N THR A 325 -4.49 14.99 -6.66
CA THR A 325 -3.22 14.63 -6.01
C THR A 325 -2.65 15.79 -5.19
N VAL A 326 -2.59 16.99 -5.80
CA VAL A 326 -2.05 18.18 -5.15
C VAL A 326 -2.91 18.57 -3.94
N ILE A 327 -4.23 18.60 -4.09
CA ILE A 327 -5.12 18.95 -2.98
C ILE A 327 -4.98 17.96 -1.83
N LEU A 328 -4.98 16.66 -2.13
CA LEU A 328 -4.86 15.62 -1.11
C LEU A 328 -3.51 15.69 -0.40
N ALA A 329 -2.41 15.94 -1.12
CA ALA A 329 -1.08 16.12 -0.56
C ALA A 329 -1.02 17.36 0.36
N VAL A 330 -1.55 18.50 -0.09
CA VAL A 330 -1.61 19.76 0.70
C VAL A 330 -2.40 19.58 1.99
N LEU A 331 -3.46 18.80 1.98
CA LEU A 331 -4.25 18.50 3.19
C LEU A 331 -3.53 17.49 4.12
N THR A 332 -2.81 16.55 3.56
CA THR A 332 -2.12 15.49 4.33
C THR A 332 -0.95 16.05 5.15
N VAL A 333 -0.16 16.98 4.60
CA VAL A 333 1.00 17.60 5.28
C VAL A 333 0.62 18.18 6.65
N PRO A 334 -0.28 19.19 6.75
CA PRO A 334 -0.57 19.81 8.04
C PRO A 334 -1.21 18.83 9.03
N ILE A 335 -2.05 17.91 8.58
CA ILE A 335 -2.67 16.93 9.46
C ILE A 335 -1.61 16.06 10.12
N ILE A 336 -0.71 15.45 9.34
CA ILE A 336 0.31 14.55 9.88
C ILE A 336 1.29 15.32 10.78
N PHE A 337 1.89 16.40 10.29
CA PHE A 337 2.92 17.11 11.06
C PHE A 337 2.36 17.81 12.30
N TYR A 338 1.16 18.40 12.22
CA TYR A 338 0.52 19.01 13.38
C TYR A 338 0.09 17.97 14.43
N LEU A 339 -0.53 16.87 14.01
CA LEU A 339 -0.96 15.84 14.94
C LEU A 339 0.22 15.07 15.54
N ALA A 340 1.29 14.82 14.78
CA ALA A 340 2.52 14.25 15.31
C ALA A 340 3.09 15.13 16.44
N TYR A 341 3.20 16.44 16.20
CA TYR A 341 3.64 17.41 17.22
C TYR A 341 2.74 17.39 18.45
N ARG A 342 1.43 17.21 18.29
CA ARG A 342 0.46 17.25 19.41
C ARG A 342 0.35 15.93 20.16
N PHE A 343 0.47 14.80 19.49
CA PHE A 343 0.20 13.47 20.03
C PHE A 343 1.48 12.73 20.42
N CYS A 344 2.50 12.74 19.57
CA CYS A 344 3.73 11.99 19.80
C CYS A 344 4.66 12.76 20.75
N ARG A 345 4.97 12.16 21.90
CA ARG A 345 5.82 12.79 22.93
C ARG A 345 7.28 12.79 22.55
N GLU A 346 7.73 11.62 22.08
CA GLU A 346 9.12 11.35 21.72
C GLU A 346 9.20 11.18 20.22
N GLU A 347 10.30 11.66 19.61
CA GLU A 347 10.61 11.45 18.19
C GLU A 347 9.46 11.88 17.27
N TRP A 348 8.73 12.95 17.65
CA TRP A 348 7.53 13.36 16.92
C TRP A 348 7.80 13.66 15.46
N PHE A 349 8.99 14.21 15.15
CA PHE A 349 9.34 14.61 13.79
C PHE A 349 9.73 13.40 12.96
N GLU A 350 10.49 12.46 13.51
CA GLU A 350 10.82 11.17 12.88
C GLU A 350 9.55 10.36 12.61
N LYS A 351 8.64 10.31 13.59
CA LYS A 351 7.32 9.68 13.42
C LYS A 351 6.45 10.38 12.38
N ALA A 352 6.50 11.73 12.30
CA ALA A 352 5.81 12.48 11.26
C ALA A 352 6.36 12.18 9.87
N CYS A 353 7.68 12.10 9.72
CA CYS A 353 8.34 11.73 8.47
C CYS A 353 7.93 10.32 8.03
N MET A 354 7.95 9.35 8.96
CA MET A 354 7.48 7.99 8.70
C MET A 354 6.03 7.96 8.24
N ALA A 355 5.14 8.61 9.01
CA ALA A 355 3.72 8.63 8.71
C ALA A 355 3.41 9.33 7.38
N PHE A 356 4.06 10.46 7.09
CA PHE A 356 3.84 11.20 5.85
C PHE A 356 4.28 10.38 4.63
N GLY A 357 5.48 9.82 4.65
CA GLY A 357 5.95 8.98 3.54
C GLY A 357 5.08 7.74 3.32
N ALA A 358 4.61 7.12 4.42
CA ALA A 358 3.71 5.96 4.33
C ALA A 358 2.27 6.33 3.94
N ALA A 359 1.81 7.54 4.27
CA ALA A 359 0.45 8.01 3.98
C ALA A 359 0.32 8.74 2.63
N THR A 360 1.40 8.90 1.88
CA THR A 360 1.41 9.48 0.53
C THR A 360 2.06 8.58 -0.50
N GLY A 361 2.80 7.55 -0.08
CA GLY A 361 3.47 6.63 -0.98
C GLY A 361 3.37 5.17 -0.52
N ASN A 362 4.30 4.76 0.32
CA ASN A 362 4.31 3.44 0.94
C ASN A 362 5.27 3.38 2.15
N THR A 363 5.35 2.23 2.80
CA THR A 363 6.27 2.04 3.94
C THR A 363 7.74 2.33 3.58
N SER A 364 8.19 1.99 2.36
CA SER A 364 9.58 2.22 1.93
C SER A 364 9.91 3.70 1.83
N THR A 365 8.99 4.52 1.29
CA THR A 365 9.16 5.99 1.24
C THR A 365 9.12 6.61 2.64
N GLY A 366 8.28 6.07 3.56
CA GLY A 366 8.30 6.46 4.96
C GLY A 366 9.65 6.20 5.61
N LEU A 367 10.19 4.99 5.46
CA LEU A 367 11.52 4.63 5.95
C LEU A 367 12.64 5.46 5.32
N ALA A 368 12.50 5.84 4.03
CA ALA A 368 13.44 6.71 3.36
C ALA A 368 13.50 8.11 4.00
N LEU A 369 12.35 8.69 4.32
CA LEU A 369 12.28 9.98 4.99
C LEU A 369 12.81 9.90 6.43
N VAL A 370 12.52 8.81 7.16
CA VAL A 370 13.09 8.59 8.50
C VAL A 370 14.60 8.54 8.44
N ARG A 371 15.19 7.80 7.51
CA ARG A 371 16.66 7.73 7.38
C ARG A 371 17.31 9.07 7.05
N ALA A 372 16.59 10.00 6.44
CA ALA A 372 17.08 11.35 6.23
C ALA A 372 17.19 12.17 7.53
N VAL A 373 16.36 11.86 8.53
CA VAL A 373 16.34 12.51 9.86
C VAL A 373 16.99 11.65 10.95
N ASP A 374 17.19 10.36 10.70
CA ASP A 374 17.80 9.36 11.58
C ASP A 374 18.58 8.32 10.76
N PRO A 375 19.80 8.67 10.27
CA PRO A 375 20.61 7.76 9.44
C PRO A 375 21.04 6.48 10.16
N ASP A 376 21.26 6.58 11.47
CA ASP A 376 21.78 5.50 12.30
C ASP A 376 20.68 4.57 12.84
N SER A 377 19.41 4.81 12.43
CA SER A 377 18.22 4.00 12.81
C SER A 377 18.05 3.85 14.33
N LEU A 378 18.23 4.94 15.06
CA LEU A 378 18.09 5.00 16.52
C LEU A 378 16.64 5.25 16.96
N SER A 379 15.81 5.84 16.08
CA SER A 379 14.42 6.16 16.37
C SER A 379 13.52 4.94 16.36
N SER A 380 12.44 5.02 17.14
CA SER A 380 11.38 4.02 17.15
C SER A 380 10.38 4.17 15.98
N ALA A 381 10.55 5.13 15.08
CA ALA A 381 9.56 5.49 14.07
C ALA A 381 9.19 4.33 13.13
N GLY A 382 10.20 3.57 12.64
CA GLY A 382 9.98 2.40 11.78
C GLY A 382 9.24 1.28 12.51
N ASP A 383 9.68 0.93 13.73
CA ASP A 383 9.05 -0.10 14.55
C ASP A 383 7.60 0.28 14.91
N THR A 384 7.38 1.54 15.27
CA THR A 384 6.05 2.08 15.57
C THR A 384 5.10 1.95 14.39
N HIS A 385 5.58 2.26 13.18
CA HIS A 385 4.79 2.07 11.96
C HIS A 385 4.50 0.59 11.68
N GLY A 386 5.45 -0.30 11.90
CA GLY A 386 5.23 -1.74 11.77
C GLY A 386 4.13 -2.26 12.69
N VAL A 387 4.14 -1.82 13.96
CA VAL A 387 3.08 -2.15 14.94
C VAL A 387 1.74 -1.53 14.56
N TYR A 388 1.72 -0.27 14.14
CA TYR A 388 0.52 0.39 13.61
C TYR A 388 -0.09 -0.40 12.45
N SER A 389 0.71 -0.78 11.47
CA SER A 389 0.25 -1.52 10.28
C SER A 389 -0.41 -2.85 10.68
N ALA A 390 0.16 -3.54 11.69
CA ALA A 390 -0.41 -4.79 12.18
C ALA A 390 -1.74 -4.58 12.95
N ILE A 391 -1.82 -3.57 13.83
CA ILE A 391 -3.02 -3.32 14.66
C ILE A 391 -4.16 -2.76 13.81
N MET A 392 -3.86 -1.90 12.85
CA MET A 392 -4.84 -1.20 12.01
C MET A 392 -5.11 -1.91 10.68
N SER A 393 -4.65 -3.15 10.52
CA SER A 393 -4.91 -3.95 9.29
C SER A 393 -6.41 -4.16 9.00
N TRP A 394 -7.28 -4.06 10.01
CA TRP A 394 -8.73 -4.11 9.80
C TRP A 394 -9.24 -3.05 8.79
N LYS A 395 -8.53 -1.94 8.61
CA LYS A 395 -8.87 -0.91 7.60
C LYS A 395 -8.79 -1.44 6.17
N ASP A 396 -8.02 -2.52 5.93
CA ASP A 396 -7.85 -3.08 4.60
C ASP A 396 -9.15 -3.71 4.07
N VAL A 397 -10.10 -4.02 4.96
CA VAL A 397 -11.47 -4.44 4.59
C VAL A 397 -12.19 -3.34 3.78
N PHE A 398 -11.88 -2.08 4.01
CA PHE A 398 -12.47 -0.97 3.25
C PHE A 398 -12.11 -0.99 1.76
N VAL A 399 -11.01 -1.61 1.39
CA VAL A 399 -10.60 -1.79 -0.01
C VAL A 399 -11.69 -2.53 -0.80
N GLY A 400 -12.31 -3.54 -0.20
CA GLY A 400 -13.42 -4.28 -0.84
C GLY A 400 -14.80 -3.69 -0.54
N LEU A 401 -15.02 -3.04 0.61
CA LEU A 401 -16.34 -2.54 0.99
C LEU A 401 -16.70 -1.20 0.34
N THR A 402 -15.73 -0.30 0.18
CA THR A 402 -16.03 1.05 -0.34
C THR A 402 -16.51 1.06 -1.77
N PRO A 403 -16.03 0.21 -2.71
CA PRO A 403 -16.63 0.10 -4.03
C PRO A 403 -18.14 -0.23 -3.97
N ILE A 404 -18.53 -1.16 -3.09
CA ILE A 404 -19.93 -1.53 -2.89
C ILE A 404 -20.75 -0.35 -2.33
N TRP A 405 -20.22 0.35 -1.32
CA TRP A 405 -20.91 1.50 -0.74
C TRP A 405 -21.14 2.63 -1.75
N LEU A 406 -20.17 2.82 -2.64
CA LEU A 406 -20.21 3.87 -3.64
C LEU A 406 -21.24 3.60 -4.75
N THR A 407 -21.68 2.37 -4.97
CA THR A 407 -22.79 2.08 -5.89
C THR A 407 -24.12 2.68 -5.40
N SER A 408 -24.27 2.91 -4.10
CA SER A 408 -25.45 3.54 -3.48
C SER A 408 -25.27 5.04 -3.26
N GLY A 409 -24.11 5.61 -3.66
CA GLY A 409 -23.76 7.02 -3.50
C GLY A 409 -22.62 7.27 -2.53
N ILE A 410 -22.11 8.50 -2.51
CA ILE A 410 -20.90 8.86 -1.72
C ILE A 410 -21.15 8.99 -0.22
N GLY A 411 -22.41 9.12 0.22
CA GLY A 411 -22.76 9.52 1.58
C GLY A 411 -22.19 8.63 2.66
N LEU A 412 -22.32 7.31 2.51
CA LEU A 412 -21.82 6.34 3.49
C LEU A 412 -20.28 6.37 3.59
N THR A 413 -19.61 6.35 2.45
CA THR A 413 -18.12 6.34 2.41
C THR A 413 -17.56 7.64 2.97
N CYS A 414 -18.12 8.80 2.62
CA CYS A 414 -17.75 10.08 3.20
C CYS A 414 -18.03 10.11 4.71
N GLY A 415 -19.20 9.64 5.14
CA GLY A 415 -19.59 9.59 6.56
C GLY A 415 -18.63 8.74 7.39
N VAL A 416 -18.26 7.55 6.92
CA VAL A 416 -17.25 6.68 7.56
C VAL A 416 -15.89 7.38 7.60
N GLY A 417 -15.44 7.98 6.49
CA GLY A 417 -14.18 8.71 6.43
C GLY A 417 -14.13 9.85 7.44
N PHE A 418 -15.16 10.68 7.52
CA PHE A 418 -15.23 11.76 8.51
C PHE A 418 -15.37 11.25 9.94
N ALA A 419 -16.16 10.19 10.17
CA ALA A 419 -16.25 9.59 11.50
C ALA A 419 -14.88 9.06 11.98
N MET A 420 -14.10 8.44 11.10
CA MET A 420 -12.73 8.03 11.40
C MET A 420 -11.82 9.25 11.65
N MET A 421 -11.84 10.25 10.78
CA MET A 421 -11.04 11.46 10.93
C MET A 421 -11.29 12.13 12.29
N PHE A 422 -12.54 12.45 12.59
CA PHE A 422 -12.89 13.15 13.83
C PHE A 422 -12.79 12.26 15.07
N GLY A 423 -13.15 10.97 14.95
CA GLY A 423 -13.08 10.01 16.06
C GLY A 423 -11.64 9.79 16.53
N PHE A 424 -10.71 9.49 15.61
CA PHE A 424 -9.30 9.30 15.97
C PHE A 424 -8.63 10.61 16.39
N ALA A 425 -8.98 11.74 15.77
CA ALA A 425 -8.49 13.05 16.21
C ALA A 425 -8.97 13.36 17.63
N ALA A 426 -10.26 13.23 17.91
CA ALA A 426 -10.83 13.48 19.24
C ALA A 426 -10.20 12.57 20.31
N PHE A 427 -10.07 11.27 20.02
CA PHE A 427 -9.40 10.33 20.92
C PHE A 427 -7.94 10.77 21.15
N GLY A 428 -7.21 11.13 20.12
CA GLY A 428 -5.83 11.62 20.21
C GLY A 428 -5.73 12.89 21.07
N PHE A 429 -6.62 13.86 20.89
CA PHE A 429 -6.65 15.09 21.69
C PHE A 429 -7.01 14.82 23.16
N ILE A 430 -7.94 13.91 23.45
CA ILE A 430 -8.35 13.59 24.80
C ILE A 430 -7.23 12.86 25.57
N PHE A 431 -6.62 11.85 24.96
CA PHE A 431 -5.70 10.96 25.69
C PHE A 431 -4.23 11.35 25.58
N PHE A 432 -3.80 11.95 24.45
CA PHE A 432 -2.39 12.27 24.20
C PHE A 432 -2.08 13.75 24.32
N ALA A 433 -2.90 14.66 23.76
CA ALA A 433 -2.58 16.09 23.78
C ALA A 433 -2.66 16.72 25.17
N ARG A 434 -3.57 16.28 26.06
CA ARG A 434 -3.66 16.79 27.43
C ARG A 434 -2.44 16.45 28.27
N LYS A 435 -1.76 15.35 28.00
CA LYS A 435 -0.53 14.94 28.70
C LYS A 435 0.71 15.67 28.20
N ASN A 436 0.62 16.38 27.07
CA ASN A 436 1.72 17.13 26.47
C ASN A 436 1.80 18.61 26.95
N LYS A 437 1.49 18.92 28.18
CA LYS A 437 2.04 20.14 28.79
C LYS A 437 3.56 19.93 28.86
N ARG A 438 4.26 20.26 27.79
CA ARG A 438 5.70 20.42 27.83
C ARG A 438 5.98 21.52 28.84
N THR A 439 6.64 21.19 29.93
CA THR A 439 7.42 22.15 30.66
C THR A 439 8.31 22.84 29.65
N ALA A 440 8.00 24.10 29.37
CA ALA A 440 8.92 24.99 28.68
C ALA A 440 10.16 25.06 29.57
N ALA A 441 11.26 24.47 29.11
CA ALA A 441 12.59 24.66 29.62
C ALA A 441 13.40 25.32 28.52
#